data_e8c564680db59b9e27855eb1d2afdf6c
#
_entry.id   e8c564680db59b9e27855eb1d2afdf6c
#
_cell.length_a   1.000
_cell.length_b   1.000
_cell.length_c   1.000
_cell.angle_alpha   90.00
_cell.angle_beta   90.00
_cell.angle_gamma   90.00
#
_symmetry.space_group_name_H-M   'P 1'
#
loop_
_entity.id
_entity.type
_entity.pdbx_description
1 polymer ?
#
loop_
_entity_poly.entity_id
_entity_poly.type
_entity_poly.pdbx_seq_one_letter_code
_entity_poly.pdbx_strand_id
1 'polypeptide(L)'
;MKRMTMIQALVALLLMLCPMTNSASTAVNANATNQKSHKVYEMVEEMPMFPGGQKEMMAFLSKTTKYPPEAVKKKIQGRCLVQFIVEKDGSISNVRVMSKVHPLLDAEAIRVVKSMPRWMPGRLKGKPVRVKFNLPVTFSLG
;
A
#
# COMPACT_ATOMS: atom_id res chain seq x y z
N MET A 1 -6.72 -47.63 -48.08
CA MET A 1 -7.92 -47.50 -47.21
C MET A 1 -7.57 -47.48 -45.73
N LYS A 2 -6.69 -48.33 -45.29
CA LYS A 2 -6.29 -48.36 -43.88
C LYS A 2 -5.56 -47.08 -43.45
N ARG A 3 -4.93 -46.42 -44.37
CA ARG A 3 -4.21 -45.19 -44.11
C ARG A 3 -5.12 -44.04 -43.76
N MET A 4 -6.29 -44.03 -44.32
CA MET A 4 -7.28 -42.96 -44.03
C MET A 4 -7.78 -43.00 -42.58
N THR A 5 -7.93 -44.22 -42.09
CA THR A 5 -8.41 -44.38 -40.72
C THR A 5 -7.40 -43.87 -39.70
N MET A 6 -6.15 -44.00 -40.00
CA MET A 6 -5.10 -43.49 -39.13
C MET A 6 -5.07 -41.98 -39.10
N ILE A 7 -5.28 -41.36 -40.24
CA ILE A 7 -5.33 -39.89 -40.31
C ILE A 7 -6.50 -39.35 -39.51
N GLN A 8 -7.64 -40.02 -39.56
CA GLN A 8 -8.81 -39.62 -38.79
C GLN A 8 -8.53 -39.73 -37.31
N ALA A 9 -7.82 -40.73 -36.89
CA ALA A 9 -7.47 -40.89 -35.50
C ALA A 9 -6.57 -39.75 -35.01
N LEU A 10 -5.65 -39.32 -35.82
CA LEU A 10 -4.77 -38.20 -35.51
C LEU A 10 -5.55 -36.88 -35.39
N VAL A 11 -6.52 -36.68 -36.23
CA VAL A 11 -7.36 -35.50 -36.19
C VAL A 11 -8.17 -35.49 -34.89
N ALA A 12 -8.71 -36.62 -34.51
CA ALA A 12 -9.44 -36.73 -33.25
C ALA A 12 -8.53 -36.45 -32.06
N LEU A 13 -7.31 -36.83 -32.11
CA LEU A 13 -6.35 -36.56 -31.06
C LEU A 13 -6.08 -35.06 -30.91
N LEU A 14 -5.99 -34.37 -32.02
CA LEU A 14 -5.78 -32.93 -32.01
C LEU A 14 -6.95 -32.18 -31.40
N LEU A 15 -8.15 -32.67 -31.60
CA LEU A 15 -9.34 -32.07 -31.00
C LEU A 15 -9.36 -32.21 -29.48
N MET A 16 -8.72 -33.24 -28.97
CA MET A 16 -8.62 -33.45 -27.53
C MET A 16 -7.76 -32.41 -26.83
N LEU A 17 -6.88 -31.79 -27.55
CA LEU A 17 -6.01 -30.74 -26.98
C LEU A 17 -6.74 -29.42 -26.78
N CYS A 18 -7.84 -29.22 -27.49
CA CYS A 18 -8.61 -27.99 -27.38
C CYS A 18 -9.18 -27.71 -25.98
N PRO A 19 -9.67 -28.71 -25.25
CA PRO A 19 -10.21 -28.45 -23.91
C PRO A 19 -9.19 -27.93 -22.91
N MET A 20 -7.93 -28.20 -23.15
CA MET A 20 -6.89 -27.77 -22.21
C MET A 20 -6.73 -26.24 -22.19
N THR A 21 -7.01 -25.59 -23.29
CA THR A 21 -6.91 -24.14 -23.33
C THR A 21 -7.97 -23.45 -22.47
N ASN A 22 -9.08 -24.11 -22.26
CA ASN A 22 -10.14 -23.55 -21.42
C ASN A 22 -9.77 -23.48 -19.94
N SER A 23 -8.94 -24.40 -19.49
CA SER A 23 -8.50 -24.37 -18.10
C SER A 23 -7.56 -23.20 -17.84
N ALA A 24 -6.82 -22.77 -18.83
CA ALA A 24 -5.94 -21.60 -18.69
C ALA A 24 -6.74 -20.32 -18.52
N SER A 25 -7.86 -20.20 -19.20
CA SER A 25 -8.71 -19.00 -19.08
C SER A 25 -9.36 -18.89 -17.69
N THR A 26 -9.65 -20.00 -17.07
CA THR A 26 -10.20 -20.01 -15.72
C THR A 26 -9.18 -19.48 -14.69
N ALA A 27 -7.92 -19.82 -14.89
CA ALA A 27 -6.85 -19.33 -14.02
C ALA A 27 -6.69 -17.81 -14.11
N VAL A 28 -6.87 -17.25 -15.29
CA VAL A 28 -6.76 -15.80 -15.49
C VAL A 28 -7.87 -15.06 -14.73
N ASN A 29 -9.05 -15.63 -14.69
CA ASN A 29 -10.16 -15.00 -13.96
C ASN A 29 -9.95 -15.01 -12.45
N ALA A 30 -9.30 -16.04 -11.93
CA ALA A 30 -8.99 -16.10 -10.50
C ALA A 30 -8.00 -15.00 -10.10
N ASN A 31 -7.04 -14.70 -10.96
CA ASN A 31 -6.08 -13.65 -10.71
C ASN A 31 -6.73 -12.24 -10.75
N ALA A 32 -7.70 -12.06 -11.61
CA ALA A 32 -8.42 -10.79 -11.70
C ALA A 32 -9.21 -10.47 -10.44
N THR A 33 -9.79 -11.49 -9.81
CA THR A 33 -10.54 -11.31 -8.56
C THR A 33 -9.63 -10.95 -7.39
N ASN A 34 -8.43 -11.49 -7.37
CA ASN A 34 -7.46 -11.18 -6.32
C ASN A 34 -6.93 -9.75 -6.42
N GLN A 35 -6.81 -9.21 -7.62
CA GLN A 35 -6.31 -7.85 -7.80
C GLN A 35 -7.25 -6.78 -7.26
N LYS A 36 -8.55 -7.03 -7.23
CA LYS A 36 -9.52 -6.08 -6.69
C LYS A 36 -9.37 -5.86 -5.18
N SER A 37 -8.91 -6.86 -4.46
CA SER A 37 -8.74 -6.78 -3.00
C SER A 37 -7.50 -5.98 -2.58
N HIS A 38 -6.56 -5.74 -3.50
CA HIS A 38 -5.30 -5.06 -3.20
C HIS A 38 -5.24 -3.63 -3.72
N LYS A 39 -6.33 -3.13 -4.30
CA LYS A 39 -6.35 -1.78 -4.85
C LYS A 39 -6.14 -0.74 -3.75
N VAL A 40 -5.24 0.21 -4.01
CA VAL A 40 -4.95 1.33 -3.13
C VAL A 40 -5.50 2.60 -3.78
N TYR A 41 -6.26 3.37 -3.02
CA TYR A 41 -6.83 4.63 -3.49
C TYR A 41 -5.99 5.79 -3.00
N GLU A 42 -5.91 6.84 -3.78
CA GLU A 42 -5.25 8.08 -3.37
C GLU A 42 -6.23 9.07 -2.77
N MET A 43 -7.47 9.02 -3.20
CA MET A 43 -8.53 9.87 -2.70
C MET A 43 -9.86 9.11 -2.70
N VAL A 44 -10.59 9.24 -1.61
CA VAL A 44 -11.89 8.59 -1.41
C VAL A 44 -12.85 9.57 -0.74
N GLU A 45 -14.13 9.22 -0.71
CA GLU A 45 -15.17 10.07 -0.11
C GLU A 45 -14.89 10.38 1.37
N GLU A 46 -14.50 9.35 2.12
CA GLU A 46 -14.09 9.50 3.50
C GLU A 46 -12.62 9.15 3.62
N MET A 47 -11.77 10.16 3.78
CA MET A 47 -10.34 9.96 3.94
C MET A 47 -10.03 9.31 5.29
N PRO A 48 -8.93 8.51 5.37
CA PRO A 48 -8.54 7.95 6.66
C PRO A 48 -8.19 9.05 7.65
N MET A 49 -8.42 8.77 8.92
CA MET A 49 -8.24 9.75 9.99
C MET A 49 -7.53 9.11 11.17
N PHE A 50 -6.61 9.87 11.78
CA PHE A 50 -5.96 9.49 13.01
C PHE A 50 -7.01 9.41 14.15
N PRO A 51 -6.89 8.45 15.09
CA PRO A 51 -7.82 8.38 16.21
C PRO A 51 -7.86 9.71 16.98
N GLY A 52 -9.05 10.29 17.12
CA GLY A 52 -9.20 11.60 17.74
C GLY A 52 -9.05 12.77 16.80
N GLY A 53 -8.71 12.53 15.52
CA GLY A 53 -8.63 13.57 14.50
C GLY A 53 -7.25 14.21 14.39
N GLN A 54 -7.19 15.28 13.62
CA GLN A 54 -5.92 15.95 13.30
C GLN A 54 -5.24 16.54 14.54
N LYS A 55 -6.00 17.03 15.49
CA LYS A 55 -5.45 17.60 16.73
C LYS A 55 -4.69 16.55 17.53
N GLU A 56 -5.27 15.35 17.68
CA GLU A 56 -4.63 14.26 18.39
C GLU A 56 -3.40 13.74 17.62
N MET A 57 -3.46 13.77 16.31
CA MET A 57 -2.31 13.41 15.48
C MET A 57 -1.14 14.36 15.72
N MET A 58 -1.40 15.66 15.74
CA MET A 58 -0.37 16.66 16.01
C MET A 58 0.22 16.50 17.41
N ALA A 59 -0.63 16.22 18.40
CA ALA A 59 -0.18 15.95 19.76
C ALA A 59 0.69 14.70 19.83
N PHE A 60 0.29 13.65 19.14
CA PHE A 60 1.07 12.41 19.06
C PHE A 60 2.45 12.66 18.43
N LEU A 61 2.48 13.40 17.32
CA LEU A 61 3.74 13.72 16.66
C LEU A 61 4.67 14.51 17.59
N SER A 62 4.13 15.50 18.31
CA SER A 62 4.91 16.32 19.23
C SER A 62 5.51 15.51 20.38
N LYS A 63 4.75 14.54 20.90
CA LYS A 63 5.21 13.70 22.01
C LYS A 63 6.17 12.61 21.57
N THR A 64 5.94 12.03 20.42
CA THR A 64 6.63 10.81 19.97
C THR A 64 7.90 11.12 19.19
N THR A 65 7.91 12.22 18.45
CA THR A 65 9.08 12.59 17.64
C THR A 65 10.21 13.05 18.52
N LYS A 66 11.36 12.38 18.39
CA LYS A 66 12.59 12.74 19.09
C LYS A 66 13.56 13.30 18.10
N TYR A 67 14.04 14.50 18.37
CA TYR A 67 15.06 15.10 17.51
C TYR A 67 16.36 14.33 17.70
N PRO A 68 16.95 13.76 16.63
CA PRO A 68 18.22 13.06 16.77
C PRO A 68 19.32 13.99 17.30
N PRO A 69 20.09 13.58 18.33
CA PRO A 69 21.11 14.46 18.91
C PRO A 69 22.15 14.93 17.91
N GLU A 70 22.56 14.08 16.99
CA GLU A 70 23.51 14.46 15.95
C GLU A 70 22.94 15.51 15.00
N ALA A 71 21.66 15.43 14.70
CA ALA A 71 21.00 16.43 13.87
C ALA A 71 20.92 17.78 14.57
N VAL A 72 20.71 17.77 15.89
CA VAL A 72 20.75 19.00 16.69
C VAL A 72 22.14 19.64 16.65
N LYS A 73 23.18 18.82 16.85
CA LYS A 73 24.58 19.31 16.81
C LYS A 73 24.93 19.91 15.46
N LYS A 74 24.48 19.31 14.39
CA LYS A 74 24.76 19.75 13.02
C LYS A 74 23.76 20.78 12.52
N LYS A 75 22.78 21.15 13.35
CA LYS A 75 21.73 22.11 13.03
C LYS A 75 20.94 21.72 11.76
N ILE A 76 20.66 20.43 11.61
CA ILE A 76 19.92 19.91 10.49
C ILE A 76 18.42 20.06 10.76
N GLN A 77 17.73 20.76 9.90
CA GLN A 77 16.30 21.01 9.99
C GLN A 77 15.63 20.72 8.67
N GLY A 78 14.33 20.54 8.67
CA GLY A 78 13.57 20.36 7.46
C GLY A 78 12.26 19.64 7.68
N ARG A 79 11.56 19.41 6.58
CA ARG A 79 10.28 18.71 6.61
C ARG A 79 10.36 17.47 5.72
N CYS A 80 10.15 16.33 6.36
CA CYS A 80 10.09 15.04 5.68
C CYS A 80 8.65 14.75 5.29
N LEU A 81 8.41 14.39 4.03
CA LEU A 81 7.09 13.95 3.60
C LEU A 81 7.09 12.43 3.61
N VAL A 82 6.31 11.84 4.52
CA VAL A 82 6.20 10.39 4.66
C VAL A 82 4.90 9.92 4.02
N GLN A 83 5.00 8.93 3.16
CA GLN A 83 3.86 8.30 2.53
C GLN A 83 3.66 6.91 3.11
N PHE A 84 2.43 6.56 3.39
CA PHE A 84 2.07 5.23 3.88
C PHE A 84 0.67 4.87 3.43
N ILE A 85 0.33 3.60 3.59
CA ILE A 85 -1.01 3.10 3.27
C ILE A 85 -1.74 2.85 4.58
N VAL A 86 -2.93 3.41 4.71
CA VAL A 86 -3.86 3.05 5.77
C VAL A 86 -4.68 1.89 5.26
N GLU A 87 -4.50 0.72 5.88
CA GLU A 87 -5.16 -0.51 5.50
C GLU A 87 -6.64 -0.49 5.90
N LYS A 88 -7.40 -1.48 5.41
CA LYS A 88 -8.83 -1.60 5.71
C LYS A 88 -9.12 -1.72 7.20
N ASP A 89 -8.18 -2.29 7.96
CA ASP A 89 -8.29 -2.42 9.42
C ASP A 89 -7.72 -1.23 10.17
N GLY A 90 -7.22 -0.22 9.47
CA GLY A 90 -6.61 0.96 10.06
C GLY A 90 -5.12 0.85 10.33
N SER A 91 -4.52 -0.31 10.12
CA SER A 91 -3.07 -0.47 10.29
C SER A 91 -2.32 0.28 9.19
N ILE A 92 -1.04 0.55 9.44
CA ILE A 92 -0.19 1.32 8.52
C ILE A 92 0.81 0.38 7.86
N SER A 93 0.95 0.50 6.55
CA SER A 93 1.88 -0.30 5.77
C SER A 93 2.59 0.55 4.71
N ASN A 94 3.61 -0.02 4.08
CA ASN A 94 4.39 0.61 3.00
C ASN A 94 4.85 2.03 3.35
N VAL A 95 5.43 2.18 4.53
CA VAL A 95 5.96 3.47 4.99
C VAL A 95 7.23 3.83 4.22
N ARG A 96 7.24 5.00 3.61
CA ARG A 96 8.43 5.49 2.90
C ARG A 96 8.48 7.02 2.92
N VAL A 97 9.68 7.56 2.81
CA VAL A 97 9.89 9.00 2.73
C VAL A 97 9.86 9.42 1.26
N MET A 98 8.95 10.31 0.90
CA MET A 98 8.80 10.82 -0.46
C MET A 98 9.68 12.05 -0.68
N SER A 99 9.81 12.91 0.31
CA SER A 99 10.67 14.08 0.27
C SER A 99 11.72 13.95 1.37
N LYS A 100 12.93 13.59 1.00
CA LYS A 100 14.04 13.35 1.92
C LYS A 100 14.73 14.65 2.29
N VAL A 101 15.12 14.77 3.55
CA VAL A 101 15.88 15.91 4.06
C VAL A 101 17.29 15.45 4.44
N HIS A 102 17.38 14.51 5.36
CA HIS A 102 18.64 13.97 5.88
C HIS A 102 18.36 12.60 6.46
N PRO A 103 19.29 11.63 6.31
CA PRO A 103 19.05 10.26 6.80
C PRO A 103 18.64 10.19 8.27
N LEU A 104 19.18 11.04 9.13
CA LEU A 104 18.85 11.06 10.55
C LEU A 104 17.38 11.47 10.77
N LEU A 105 16.91 12.50 10.08
CA LEU A 105 15.54 12.97 10.20
C LEU A 105 14.56 12.01 9.51
N ASP A 106 14.95 11.49 8.35
CA ASP A 106 14.12 10.56 7.59
C ASP A 106 13.86 9.27 8.40
N ALA A 107 14.90 8.74 9.05
CA ALA A 107 14.78 7.55 9.88
C ALA A 107 13.84 7.78 11.06
N GLU A 108 13.94 8.93 11.71
CA GLU A 108 13.08 9.28 12.83
C GLU A 108 11.62 9.44 12.38
N ALA A 109 11.40 10.09 11.25
CA ALA A 109 10.05 10.26 10.70
C ALA A 109 9.38 8.91 10.43
N ILE A 110 10.12 7.96 9.86
CA ILE A 110 9.63 6.61 9.62
C ILE A 110 9.31 5.91 10.94
N ARG A 111 10.19 6.02 11.93
CA ARG A 111 10.00 5.40 13.25
C ARG A 111 8.69 5.90 13.88
N VAL A 112 8.47 7.20 13.86
CA VAL A 112 7.27 7.82 14.44
C VAL A 112 6.01 7.32 13.75
N VAL A 113 6.01 7.29 12.42
CA VAL A 113 4.86 6.82 11.65
C VAL A 113 4.56 5.35 11.95
N LYS A 114 5.58 4.52 12.05
CA LYS A 114 5.40 3.10 12.37
C LYS A 114 4.89 2.86 13.79
N SER A 115 5.08 3.79 14.68
CA SER A 115 4.61 3.69 16.07
C SER A 115 3.18 4.19 16.27
N MET A 116 2.54 4.70 15.25
CA MET A 116 1.18 5.20 15.33
C MET A 116 0.18 4.11 15.65
N PRO A 117 -0.88 4.42 16.42
CA PRO A 117 -1.98 3.50 16.63
C PRO A 117 -2.77 3.28 15.34
N ARG A 118 -3.74 2.38 15.38
CA ARG A 118 -4.60 2.14 14.22
C ARG A 118 -5.42 3.36 13.90
N TRP A 119 -5.49 3.69 12.63
CA TRP A 119 -6.28 4.78 12.11
C TRP A 119 -7.72 4.34 11.85
N MET A 120 -8.60 5.29 11.72
CA MET A 120 -9.90 5.04 11.11
C MET A 120 -9.67 4.91 9.60
N PRO A 121 -10.02 3.77 8.99
CA PRO A 121 -9.72 3.56 7.57
C PRO A 121 -10.54 4.48 6.69
N GLY A 122 -10.01 4.80 5.52
CA GLY A 122 -10.78 5.48 4.50
C GLY A 122 -11.92 4.63 4.02
N ARG A 123 -13.00 5.26 3.56
CA ARG A 123 -14.19 4.56 3.09
C ARG A 123 -14.63 5.05 1.72
N LEU A 124 -15.05 4.11 0.92
CA LEU A 124 -15.66 4.37 -0.38
C LEU A 124 -16.98 3.62 -0.44
N LYS A 125 -18.07 4.36 -0.64
CA LYS A 125 -19.43 3.81 -0.64
C LYS A 125 -19.73 3.01 0.65
N GLY A 126 -19.29 3.56 1.79
CA GLY A 126 -19.52 2.97 3.09
C GLY A 126 -18.62 1.79 3.45
N LYS A 127 -17.73 1.37 2.56
CA LYS A 127 -16.85 0.22 2.77
C LYS A 127 -15.42 0.67 3.04
N PRO A 128 -14.72 0.08 4.03
CA PRO A 128 -13.32 0.42 4.25
C PRO A 128 -12.47 -0.01 3.07
N VAL A 129 -11.56 0.87 2.68
CA VAL A 129 -10.62 0.64 1.57
C VAL A 129 -9.23 1.04 1.99
N ARG A 130 -8.24 0.54 1.24
CA ARG A 130 -6.84 0.93 1.43
C ARG A 130 -6.61 2.30 0.80
N VAL A 131 -6.06 3.22 1.56
CA VAL A 131 -5.83 4.59 1.08
C VAL A 131 -4.39 5.00 1.34
N LYS A 132 -3.78 5.60 0.33
CA LYS A 132 -2.45 6.18 0.42
C LYS A 132 -2.55 7.55 1.08
N PHE A 133 -1.73 7.78 2.08
CA PHE A 133 -1.74 9.03 2.84
C PHE A 133 -0.34 9.63 2.89
N ASN A 134 -0.25 10.95 2.77
CA ASN A 134 1.00 11.69 2.86
C ASN A 134 0.98 12.54 4.11
N LEU A 135 1.98 12.37 4.96
CA LEU A 135 2.08 13.08 6.22
C LEU A 135 3.39 13.86 6.29
N PRO A 136 3.35 15.17 6.42
CA PRO A 136 4.57 15.95 6.65
C PRO A 136 5.00 15.86 8.12
N VAL A 137 6.27 15.55 8.35
CA VAL A 137 6.89 15.58 9.68
C VAL A 137 7.94 16.67 9.67
N THR A 138 7.75 17.69 10.49
CA THR A 138 8.61 18.87 10.52
C THR A 138 9.59 18.79 11.68
N PHE A 139 10.85 19.05 11.37
CA PHE A 139 11.93 19.15 12.36
C PHE A 139 12.46 20.59 12.36
N SER A 140 12.30 21.25 13.48
CA SER A 140 12.71 22.64 13.64
C SER A 140 13.43 22.82 14.98
N LEU A 141 14.49 23.61 14.96
CA LEU A 141 15.31 23.87 16.16
C LEU A 141 14.92 25.16 16.89
N GLY A 142 13.97 25.89 16.38
CA GLY A 142 13.63 27.13 17.05
C GLY A 142 12.21 27.62 16.74
#